data_9a756d9deefe254e43690f15b5e9e79b
#
_entry.id   9a756d9deefe254e43690f15b5e9e79b
#
_cell.length_a   1.000
_cell.length_b   1.000
_cell.length_c   1.000
_cell.angle_alpha   90.00
_cell.angle_beta   90.00
_cell.angle_gamma   90.00
#
_symmetry.space_group_name_H-M   'P 1'
#
loop_
_entity.id
_entity.type
_entity.pdbx_description
1 polymer ?
#
loop_
_entity_poly.entity_id
_entity_poly.type
_entity_poly.pdbx_seq_one_letter_code
_entity_poly.pdbx_strand_id
1 'polypeptide(L)'
;MKLHLLRHAQTQSNSASGLDFDRELDPEGLEQLQEFKSFFAAHPFEVGLVLCSSAMRTRQTWAVIAELFPGASIVFEDDLYLASSDEMLKIINAQKSNADMLVIGHNEGISVLGFDLTNDFLLLQTAGYAAIQFDFEHSGYISRRTGTSLEKFRVKG
;
A
#
# COMPACT_ATOMS: atom_id res chain seq x y z
N MET A 1 5.62 5.22 -15.12
CA MET A 1 4.81 5.47 -13.92
C MET A 1 5.36 4.71 -12.73
N LYS A 2 5.00 5.14 -11.53
CA LYS A 2 5.39 4.48 -10.29
C LYS A 2 4.17 3.90 -9.59
N LEU A 3 4.37 2.71 -9.01
CA LEU A 3 3.42 2.07 -8.11
C LEU A 3 4.06 2.01 -6.72
N HIS A 4 3.35 2.55 -5.74
CA HIS A 4 3.78 2.55 -4.35
C HIS A 4 2.93 1.55 -3.58
N LEU A 5 3.57 0.66 -2.82
CA LEU A 5 2.92 -0.36 -2.01
C LEU A 5 3.16 -0.05 -0.54
N LEU A 6 2.09 0.00 0.23
CA LEU A 6 2.15 0.23 1.68
C LEU A 6 1.29 -0.80 2.40
N ARG A 7 1.90 -1.58 3.27
CA ARG A 7 1.14 -2.46 4.18
C ARG A 7 0.61 -1.63 5.34
N HIS A 8 -0.62 -1.92 5.78
CA HIS A 8 -1.20 -1.24 6.96
C HIS A 8 -0.27 -1.30 8.18
N ALA A 9 -0.43 -0.36 9.10
CA ALA A 9 0.32 -0.31 10.34
C ALA A 9 -0.17 -1.37 11.36
N GLN A 10 0.54 -1.52 12.45
CA GLN A 10 0.26 -2.53 13.47
C GLN A 10 -1.10 -2.36 14.11
N THR A 11 -1.74 -3.47 14.42
CA THR A 11 -3.13 -3.52 14.86
C THR A 11 -3.31 -4.16 16.23
N GLN A 12 -4.46 -3.87 16.86
CA GLN A 12 -4.98 -4.62 17.99
C GLN A 12 -5.16 -6.08 17.60
N SER A 13 -5.03 -6.99 18.56
CA SER A 13 -5.23 -8.43 18.32
C SER A 13 -6.70 -8.80 18.09
N ASN A 14 -7.61 -8.01 18.62
CA ASN A 14 -9.05 -8.23 18.55
C ASN A 14 -9.78 -6.95 18.17
N SER A 15 -11.07 -7.09 17.83
CA SER A 15 -11.96 -5.96 17.58
C SER A 15 -13.19 -6.04 18.48
N ALA A 16 -13.91 -4.92 18.64
CA ALA A 16 -15.15 -4.88 19.42
C ALA A 16 -16.21 -5.80 18.83
N SER A 17 -16.26 -5.94 17.49
CA SER A 17 -17.20 -6.84 16.79
C SER A 17 -16.78 -8.31 16.81
N GLY A 18 -15.51 -8.61 17.13
CA GLY A 18 -14.92 -9.94 17.01
C GLY A 18 -14.46 -10.28 15.60
N LEU A 19 -14.67 -9.41 14.61
CA LEU A 19 -14.29 -9.65 13.22
C LEU A 19 -12.88 -9.09 12.93
N ASP A 20 -12.07 -9.85 12.19
CA ASP A 20 -10.76 -9.42 11.73
C ASP A 20 -10.85 -8.11 10.92
N PHE A 21 -11.87 -7.99 10.08
CA PHE A 21 -12.11 -6.82 9.23
C PHE A 21 -12.18 -5.52 10.04
N ASP A 22 -12.67 -5.57 11.27
CA ASP A 22 -12.90 -4.40 12.13
C ASP A 22 -11.76 -4.12 13.12
N ARG A 23 -10.64 -4.85 13.04
CA ARG A 23 -9.49 -4.60 13.92
C ARG A 23 -8.88 -3.23 13.61
N GLU A 24 -8.65 -2.46 14.67
CA GLU A 24 -8.11 -1.10 14.59
C GLU A 24 -6.59 -1.10 14.78
N LEU A 25 -5.96 -0.01 14.39
CA LEU A 25 -4.55 0.22 14.69
C LEU A 25 -4.35 0.28 16.22
N ASP A 26 -3.20 -0.20 16.68
CA ASP A 26 -2.79 -0.03 18.05
C ASP A 26 -1.86 1.20 18.21
N PRO A 27 -1.47 1.59 19.44
CA PRO A 27 -0.59 2.74 19.64
C PRO A 27 0.76 2.60 18.91
N GLU A 28 1.30 1.39 18.82
CA GLU A 28 2.55 1.15 18.09
C GLU A 28 2.35 1.37 16.58
N GLY A 29 1.19 0.99 16.05
CA GLY A 29 0.84 1.27 14.65
C GLY A 29 0.83 2.76 14.34
N LEU A 30 0.29 3.56 15.25
CA LEU A 30 0.30 5.02 15.09
C LEU A 30 1.73 5.59 15.12
N GLU A 31 2.59 5.06 15.96
CA GLU A 31 4.01 5.43 15.99
C GLU A 31 4.73 5.03 14.69
N GLN A 32 4.44 3.85 14.16
CA GLN A 32 4.99 3.40 12.88
C GLN A 32 4.65 4.38 11.74
N LEU A 33 3.45 4.92 11.74
CA LEU A 33 3.03 5.89 10.72
C LEU A 33 3.72 7.25 10.92
N GLN A 34 4.07 7.64 12.13
CA GLN A 34 4.91 8.83 12.34
C GLN A 34 6.31 8.62 11.78
N GLU A 35 6.88 7.42 11.93
CA GLU A 35 8.16 7.09 11.29
C GLU A 35 8.04 7.13 9.76
N PHE A 36 6.95 6.61 9.20
CA PHE A 36 6.70 6.71 7.75
C PHE A 36 6.61 8.16 7.29
N LYS A 37 5.95 9.02 8.04
CA LYS A 37 5.89 10.46 7.71
C LYS A 37 7.27 11.11 7.72
N SER A 38 8.15 10.72 8.64
CA SER A 38 9.54 11.20 8.68
C SER A 38 10.32 10.72 7.46
N PHE A 39 10.15 9.46 7.08
CA PHE A 39 10.73 8.93 5.83
C PHE A 39 10.21 9.71 4.62
N PHE A 40 8.89 9.92 4.55
CA PHE A 40 8.27 10.66 3.45
C PHE A 40 8.81 12.08 3.33
N ALA A 41 9.05 12.76 4.46
CA ALA A 41 9.60 14.10 4.46
C ALA A 41 10.99 14.17 3.80
N ALA A 42 11.79 13.10 3.97
CA ALA A 42 13.12 12.99 3.35
C ALA A 42 13.06 12.45 1.91
N HIS A 43 12.01 11.69 1.56
CA HIS A 43 11.84 11.03 0.27
C HIS A 43 10.41 11.25 -0.25
N PRO A 44 10.00 12.53 -0.48
CA PRO A 44 8.62 12.81 -0.87
C PRO A 44 8.30 12.29 -2.27
N PHE A 45 7.05 11.90 -2.44
CA PHE A 45 6.52 11.51 -3.75
C PHE A 45 5.05 11.93 -3.85
N GLU A 46 4.55 11.99 -5.07
CA GLU A 46 3.16 12.34 -5.35
C GLU A 46 2.46 11.15 -6.02
N VAL A 47 1.18 11.00 -5.73
CA VAL A 47 0.33 10.04 -6.42
C VAL A 47 -0.98 10.71 -6.79
N GLY A 48 -1.57 10.29 -7.90
CA GLY A 48 -2.88 10.79 -8.33
C GLY A 48 -4.02 9.91 -7.85
N LEU A 49 -3.74 8.65 -7.53
CA LEU A 49 -4.75 7.67 -7.14
C LEU A 49 -4.26 6.83 -5.98
N VAL A 50 -5.12 6.67 -4.98
CA VAL A 50 -4.88 5.76 -3.85
C VAL A 50 -5.95 4.68 -3.88
N LEU A 51 -5.52 3.42 -3.89
CA LEU A 51 -6.38 2.26 -3.71
C LEU A 51 -6.16 1.74 -2.30
N CYS A 52 -7.20 1.70 -1.49
CA CYS A 52 -7.11 1.29 -0.10
C CYS A 52 -8.11 0.18 0.19
N SER A 53 -7.68 -0.89 0.83
CA SER A 53 -8.59 -1.91 1.33
C SER A 53 -9.60 -1.30 2.28
N SER A 54 -10.83 -1.77 2.24
CA SER A 54 -11.93 -1.27 3.08
C SER A 54 -11.84 -1.69 4.54
N ALA A 55 -10.91 -2.59 4.92
CA ALA A 55 -10.73 -2.98 6.31
C ALA A 55 -10.40 -1.78 7.20
N MET A 56 -10.80 -1.84 8.46
CA MET A 56 -10.58 -0.73 9.40
C MET A 56 -9.12 -0.33 9.49
N ARG A 57 -8.19 -1.28 9.61
CA ARG A 57 -6.76 -1.01 9.76
C ARG A 57 -6.13 -0.30 8.56
N THR A 58 -6.59 -0.61 7.35
CA THR A 58 -6.13 0.09 6.15
C THR A 58 -6.76 1.47 6.03
N ARG A 59 -8.04 1.62 6.37
CA ARG A 59 -8.72 2.93 6.41
C ARG A 59 -8.06 3.87 7.42
N GLN A 60 -7.70 3.36 8.59
CA GLN A 60 -7.02 4.16 9.63
C GLN A 60 -5.58 4.51 9.22
N THR A 61 -4.87 3.59 8.57
CA THR A 61 -3.55 3.87 8.01
C THR A 61 -3.65 5.05 7.02
N TRP A 62 -4.60 4.99 6.09
CA TRP A 62 -4.84 6.09 5.16
C TRP A 62 -5.19 7.39 5.88
N ALA A 63 -6.10 7.34 6.85
CA ALA A 63 -6.53 8.54 7.58
C ALA A 63 -5.37 9.32 8.19
N VAL A 64 -4.35 8.60 8.71
CA VAL A 64 -3.17 9.21 9.31
C VAL A 64 -2.26 9.87 8.26
N ILE A 65 -2.10 9.26 7.08
CA ILE A 65 -1.14 9.74 6.07
C ILE A 65 -1.80 10.56 4.95
N ALA A 66 -3.12 10.70 4.95
CA ALA A 66 -3.86 11.36 3.86
C ALA A 66 -3.38 12.80 3.62
N GLU A 67 -2.96 13.51 4.65
CA GLU A 67 -2.44 14.87 4.54
C GLU A 67 -1.18 14.97 3.67
N LEU A 68 -0.45 13.88 3.49
CA LEU A 68 0.74 13.82 2.64
C LEU A 68 0.39 13.84 1.15
N PHE A 69 -0.87 13.53 0.80
CA PHE A 69 -1.31 13.36 -0.59
C PHE A 69 -2.56 14.20 -0.89
N PRO A 70 -2.47 15.55 -0.77
CA PRO A 70 -3.67 16.40 -0.86
C PRO A 70 -4.33 16.40 -2.25
N GLY A 71 -3.59 16.04 -3.29
CA GLY A 71 -4.10 16.02 -4.67
C GLY A 71 -4.60 14.65 -5.12
N ALA A 72 -4.52 13.62 -4.28
CA ALA A 72 -4.88 12.26 -4.68
C ALA A 72 -6.36 11.98 -4.56
N SER A 73 -6.89 11.18 -5.51
CA SER A 73 -8.21 10.58 -5.37
C SER A 73 -8.08 9.29 -4.58
N ILE A 74 -9.01 9.05 -3.66
CA ILE A 74 -9.03 7.82 -2.85
C ILE A 74 -10.19 6.92 -3.26
N VAL A 75 -9.89 5.63 -3.46
CA VAL A 75 -10.89 4.59 -3.72
C VAL A 75 -10.71 3.50 -2.67
N PHE A 76 -11.76 3.24 -1.89
CA PHE A 76 -11.80 2.10 -0.98
C PHE A 76 -12.37 0.90 -1.72
N GLU A 77 -11.58 -0.18 -1.77
CA GLU A 77 -11.90 -1.40 -2.51
C GLU A 77 -12.10 -2.57 -1.55
N ASP A 78 -13.33 -3.10 -1.51
CA ASP A 78 -13.64 -4.26 -0.67
C ASP A 78 -12.83 -5.49 -1.08
N ASP A 79 -12.61 -5.67 -2.38
CA ASP A 79 -11.90 -6.83 -2.92
C ASP A 79 -10.40 -6.80 -2.66
N LEU A 80 -9.85 -5.71 -2.14
CA LEU A 80 -8.47 -5.66 -1.67
C LEU A 80 -8.29 -6.32 -0.29
N TYR A 81 -9.36 -6.53 0.45
CA TYR A 81 -9.26 -7.14 1.77
C TYR A 81 -8.73 -8.57 1.66
N LEU A 82 -7.53 -8.79 2.21
CA LEU A 82 -6.81 -10.08 2.16
C LEU A 82 -6.67 -10.65 0.73
N ALA A 83 -6.59 -9.77 -0.26
CA ALA A 83 -6.48 -10.15 -1.66
C ALA A 83 -5.15 -10.85 -1.95
N SER A 84 -5.19 -11.81 -2.87
CA SER A 84 -3.98 -12.40 -3.45
C SER A 84 -3.27 -11.39 -4.35
N SER A 85 -2.01 -11.68 -4.68
CA SER A 85 -1.25 -10.88 -5.65
C SER A 85 -2.00 -10.74 -6.99
N ASP A 86 -2.55 -11.84 -7.51
CA ASP A 86 -3.28 -11.82 -8.78
C ASP A 86 -4.55 -10.96 -8.70
N GLU A 87 -5.30 -11.05 -7.62
CA GLU A 87 -6.49 -10.24 -7.39
C GLU A 87 -6.14 -8.75 -7.30
N MET A 88 -5.07 -8.42 -6.57
CA MET A 88 -4.57 -7.05 -6.46
C MET A 88 -4.18 -6.50 -7.83
N LEU A 89 -3.48 -7.29 -8.64
CA LEU A 89 -3.05 -6.87 -9.97
C LEU A 89 -4.24 -6.60 -10.88
N LYS A 90 -5.28 -7.43 -10.82
CA LYS A 90 -6.51 -7.19 -11.58
C LYS A 90 -7.17 -5.86 -11.22
N ILE A 91 -7.23 -5.55 -9.93
CA ILE A 91 -7.80 -4.29 -9.45
C ILE A 91 -6.97 -3.10 -9.96
N ILE A 92 -5.66 -3.19 -9.87
CA ILE A 92 -4.74 -2.15 -10.35
C ILE A 92 -4.89 -1.94 -11.86
N ASN A 93 -4.88 -3.04 -12.63
CA ASN A 93 -5.04 -2.96 -14.09
C ASN A 93 -6.39 -2.35 -14.49
N ALA A 94 -7.45 -2.66 -13.76
CA ALA A 94 -8.80 -2.19 -14.05
C ALA A 94 -8.96 -0.67 -13.89
N GLN A 95 -8.08 -0.01 -13.14
CA GLN A 95 -8.13 1.44 -12.95
C GLN A 95 -7.86 2.21 -14.24
N LYS A 96 -7.09 1.63 -15.16
CA LYS A 96 -6.72 2.26 -16.44
C LYS A 96 -6.20 3.68 -16.25
N SER A 97 -5.35 3.85 -15.24
CA SER A 97 -4.85 5.14 -14.81
C SER A 97 -3.48 5.44 -15.41
N ASN A 98 -3.24 6.70 -15.76
CA ASN A 98 -1.92 7.20 -16.15
C ASN A 98 -1.17 7.83 -14.97
N ALA A 99 -1.84 7.99 -13.84
CA ALA A 99 -1.25 8.58 -12.65
C ALA A 99 -0.47 7.56 -11.85
N ASP A 100 0.55 8.03 -11.14
CA ASP A 100 1.22 7.21 -10.12
C ASP A 100 0.21 6.84 -9.03
N MET A 101 0.35 5.64 -8.50
CA MET A 101 -0.62 5.04 -7.60
C MET A 101 0.00 4.62 -6.29
N LEU A 102 -0.76 4.73 -5.19
CA LEU A 102 -0.45 4.14 -3.90
C LEU A 102 -1.51 3.08 -3.60
N VAL A 103 -1.06 1.87 -3.26
CA VAL A 103 -1.94 0.78 -2.82
C VAL A 103 -1.67 0.50 -1.35
N ILE A 104 -2.71 0.57 -0.53
CA ILE A 104 -2.65 0.25 0.90
C ILE A 104 -3.38 -1.07 1.12
N GLY A 105 -2.65 -2.09 1.53
CA GLY A 105 -3.18 -3.45 1.59
C GLY A 105 -2.56 -4.32 2.68
N HIS A 106 -2.66 -5.61 2.47
CA HIS A 106 -2.39 -6.64 3.45
C HIS A 106 -1.35 -7.66 2.96
N ASN A 107 -0.59 -8.21 3.88
CA ASN A 107 0.18 -9.42 3.60
C ASN A 107 -0.77 -10.63 3.57
N GLU A 108 -0.46 -11.65 2.83
CA GLU A 108 0.78 -11.83 2.05
C GLU A 108 0.71 -11.19 0.67
N GLY A 109 -0.49 -10.90 0.17
CA GLY A 109 -0.73 -10.46 -1.20
C GLY A 109 0.14 -9.29 -1.63
N ILE A 110 0.30 -8.27 -0.79
CA ILE A 110 1.06 -7.08 -1.17
C ILE A 110 2.57 -7.37 -1.31
N SER A 111 3.14 -8.21 -0.47
CA SER A 111 4.55 -8.60 -0.56
C SER A 111 4.80 -9.50 -1.78
N VAL A 112 3.89 -10.45 -2.02
CA VAL A 112 3.97 -11.32 -3.21
C VAL A 112 3.82 -10.50 -4.48
N LEU A 113 2.92 -9.52 -4.49
CA LEU A 113 2.76 -8.61 -5.64
C LEU A 113 4.08 -7.88 -5.95
N GLY A 114 4.74 -7.33 -4.95
CA GLY A 114 6.02 -6.67 -5.13
C GLY A 114 7.07 -7.60 -5.76
N PHE A 115 7.14 -8.84 -5.29
CA PHE A 115 8.03 -9.85 -5.89
C PHE A 115 7.62 -10.18 -7.33
N ASP A 116 6.35 -10.43 -7.57
CA ASP A 116 5.85 -10.79 -8.90
C ASP A 116 6.16 -9.71 -9.94
N LEU A 117 6.07 -8.44 -9.55
CA LEU A 117 6.29 -7.32 -10.46
C LEU A 117 7.77 -7.03 -10.73
N THR A 118 8.67 -7.33 -9.80
CA THR A 118 10.08 -6.90 -9.86
C THR A 118 11.08 -8.03 -9.90
N ASN A 119 10.71 -9.22 -9.45
CA ASN A 119 11.61 -10.35 -9.15
C ASN A 119 12.57 -10.06 -7.96
N ASP A 120 12.32 -9.00 -7.20
CA ASP A 120 13.03 -8.70 -5.95
C ASP A 120 12.20 -9.13 -4.76
N PHE A 121 12.83 -9.74 -3.75
CA PHE A 121 12.13 -10.14 -2.55
C PHE A 121 11.75 -8.91 -1.73
N LEU A 122 10.45 -8.64 -1.63
CA LEU A 122 9.89 -7.51 -0.91
C LEU A 122 8.96 -8.00 0.20
N LEU A 123 9.54 -8.32 1.37
CA LEU A 123 8.71 -8.64 2.53
C LEU A 123 8.38 -7.34 3.26
N LEU A 124 7.13 -6.90 3.14
CA LEU A 124 6.67 -5.70 3.82
C LEU A 124 6.24 -6.03 5.26
N GLN A 125 6.89 -5.41 6.21
CA GLN A 125 6.45 -5.40 7.61
C GLN A 125 5.22 -4.49 7.75
N THR A 126 4.59 -4.45 8.93
CA THR A 126 3.53 -3.46 9.19
C THR A 126 4.08 -2.04 8.96
N ALA A 127 3.31 -1.20 8.27
CA ALA A 127 3.72 0.11 7.78
C ALA A 127 4.93 0.08 6.83
N GLY A 128 5.32 -1.09 6.34
CA GLY A 128 6.38 -1.24 5.35
C GLY A 128 5.95 -0.74 3.99
N TYR A 129 6.89 -0.18 3.25
CA TYR A 129 6.66 0.52 1.98
C TYR A 129 7.69 0.13 0.93
N ALA A 130 7.27 0.07 -0.32
CA ALA A 130 8.15 -0.11 -1.47
C ALA A 130 7.61 0.65 -2.67
N ALA A 131 8.51 1.24 -3.44
CA ALA A 131 8.19 1.88 -4.71
C ALA A 131 8.71 1.05 -5.89
N ILE A 132 7.95 1.00 -6.96
CA ILE A 132 8.28 0.25 -8.18
C ILE A 132 8.12 1.17 -9.37
N GLN A 133 9.14 1.21 -10.22
CA GLN A 133 9.15 1.99 -11.46
C GLN A 133 8.82 1.10 -12.65
N PHE A 134 7.97 1.62 -13.55
CA PHE A 134 7.66 0.99 -14.83
C PHE A 134 8.04 1.91 -15.98
N ASP A 135 8.40 1.32 -17.14
CA ASP A 135 8.83 2.05 -18.34
C ASP A 135 7.65 2.55 -19.18
N PHE A 136 6.44 2.47 -18.68
CA PHE A 136 5.21 2.92 -19.33
C PHE A 136 4.35 3.74 -18.37
N GLU A 137 3.35 4.44 -18.91
CA GLU A 137 2.54 5.39 -18.15
C GLU A 137 1.05 5.00 -18.06
N HIS A 138 0.76 3.70 -18.01
CA HIS A 138 -0.63 3.22 -17.92
C HIS A 138 -0.72 1.96 -17.06
N SER A 139 -1.57 2.01 -16.02
CA SER A 139 -1.70 0.90 -15.07
C SER A 139 -2.19 -0.41 -15.69
N GLY A 140 -2.89 -0.34 -16.82
CA GLY A 140 -3.34 -1.53 -17.55
C GLY A 140 -2.21 -2.40 -18.09
N TYR A 141 -1.00 -1.85 -18.23
CA TYR A 141 0.18 -2.59 -18.72
C TYR A 141 1.02 -3.22 -17.62
N ILE A 142 0.74 -2.90 -16.35
CA ILE A 142 1.47 -3.48 -15.22
C ILE A 142 1.25 -4.99 -15.24
N SER A 143 2.35 -5.74 -15.26
CA SER A 143 2.34 -7.19 -15.31
C SER A 143 3.63 -7.75 -14.69
N ARG A 144 3.72 -9.07 -14.61
CA ARG A 144 4.85 -9.73 -13.96
C ARG A 144 6.17 -9.29 -14.58
N ARG A 145 7.14 -8.95 -13.70
CA ARG A 145 8.52 -8.60 -14.05
C ARG A 145 8.66 -7.43 -15.02
N THR A 146 7.70 -6.53 -15.01
CA THR A 146 7.79 -5.30 -15.80
C THR A 146 8.33 -4.12 -14.99
N GLY A 147 8.46 -4.27 -13.67
CA GLY A 147 8.86 -3.20 -12.78
C GLY A 147 10.29 -3.35 -12.24
N THR A 148 10.83 -2.23 -11.77
CA THR A 148 12.13 -2.14 -11.11
C THR A 148 11.93 -1.56 -9.72
N SER A 149 12.48 -2.22 -8.69
CA SER A 149 12.43 -1.72 -7.32
C SER A 149 13.20 -0.42 -7.17
N LEU A 150 12.62 0.53 -6.44
CA LEU A 150 13.23 1.81 -6.10
C LEU A 150 13.40 1.93 -4.58
N GLU A 151 12.71 2.88 -3.98
CA GLU A 151 12.76 3.15 -2.54
C GLU A 151 12.03 2.06 -1.74
N LYS A 152 12.55 1.80 -0.55
CA LYS A 152 11.92 0.94 0.44
C LYS A 152 11.97 1.63 1.79
N PHE A 153 10.96 1.39 2.61
CA PHE A 153 10.94 1.84 4.00
C PHE A 153 10.51 0.69 4.90
N ARG A 154 11.17 0.59 6.03
CA ARG A 154 10.85 -0.36 7.10
C ARG A 154 10.99 0.38 8.42
N VAL A 155 9.99 0.23 9.30
CA VAL A 155 10.08 0.79 10.65
C VAL A 155 11.24 0.17 11.41
N LYS A 156 11.85 0.94 12.30
CA LYS A 156 12.90 0.45 13.20
C LYS A 156 12.23 -0.40 14.27
N GLY A 157 12.56 -1.66 14.32
CA GLY A 157 11.97 -2.62 15.23
C GLY A 157 12.78 -2.93 16.42
#